data_e8baf489a9908bd00a4e2dc995317712
#
_entry.id   e8baf489a9908bd00a4e2dc995317712
#
_cell.length_a   1.000
_cell.length_b   1.000
_cell.length_c   1.000
_cell.angle_alpha   90.00
_cell.angle_beta   90.00
_cell.angle_gamma   90.00
#
_symmetry.space_group_name_H-M   'P 1'
#
loop_
_entity.id
_entity.type
_entity.pdbx_description
1 polymer ?
#
loop_
_entity_poly.entity_id
_entity_poly.type
_entity_poly.pdbx_seq_one_letter_code
_entity_poly.pdbx_strand_id
1 'polypeptide(L)'
;DFVSEINSQPPSLNEIDAELYFKLLSYRKKAYSIVQDRKLEINKRLIRLLDYAAKIQRELDDYKEYASETDFFDIFNHPEVINQEWTEKVKNHNINPTFPNDKICENIAMYFLFRYFLTAVYDSDILSKVKMAVIGVLIPAYFGNDAWTIHLWSKETEHSDINMERYKFELRNNIHLSVEALKKHLI
;
A
#
# COMPACT_ATOMS: atom_id res chain seq x y z
N ASP A 1 20.46 -15.06 10.04
CA ASP A 1 21.11 -13.77 10.32
C ASP A 1 20.36 -12.68 9.56
N PHE A 2 19.32 -12.15 10.20
CA PHE A 2 18.41 -11.13 9.66
C PHE A 2 19.13 -9.81 9.29
N VAL A 3 20.28 -9.55 9.89
CA VAL A 3 21.08 -8.33 9.68
C VAL A 3 21.91 -8.37 8.39
N SER A 4 22.19 -9.55 7.83
CA SER A 4 22.99 -9.66 6.61
C SER A 4 22.19 -9.42 5.31
N GLU A 5 20.86 -9.51 5.35
CA GLU A 5 20.01 -9.25 4.18
C GLU A 5 19.68 -7.75 3.98
N ILE A 6 19.83 -6.92 5.03
CA ILE A 6 19.56 -5.48 4.97
C ILE A 6 20.64 -4.72 4.17
N ASN A 7 21.79 -5.31 3.94
CA ASN A 7 22.91 -4.70 3.22
C ASN A 7 22.96 -5.03 1.71
N SER A 8 21.90 -5.57 1.13
CA SER A 8 21.84 -5.70 -0.34
C SER A 8 21.73 -4.31 -0.97
N GLN A 9 22.79 -3.85 -1.60
CA GLN A 9 22.73 -2.66 -2.46
C GLN A 9 21.61 -2.84 -3.49
N PRO A 10 20.85 -1.76 -3.81
CA PRO A 10 19.87 -1.86 -4.88
C PRO A 10 20.56 -2.40 -6.15
N PRO A 11 19.90 -3.31 -6.91
CA PRO A 11 20.49 -3.89 -8.11
C PRO A 11 20.96 -2.78 -9.03
N SER A 12 22.11 -2.99 -9.68
CA SER A 12 22.64 -2.04 -10.64
C SER A 12 21.64 -1.84 -11.79
N LEU A 13 21.66 -0.67 -12.44
CA LEU A 13 20.80 -0.39 -13.61
C LEU A 13 20.91 -1.46 -14.72
N ASN A 14 22.00 -2.21 -14.76
CA ASN A 14 22.21 -3.31 -15.71
C ASN A 14 21.45 -4.61 -15.37
N GLU A 15 20.87 -4.72 -14.17
CA GLU A 15 20.10 -5.88 -13.69
C GLU A 15 18.58 -5.66 -13.76
N ILE A 16 18.14 -4.47 -14.18
CA ILE A 16 16.71 -4.17 -14.35
C ILE A 16 16.21 -4.86 -15.63
N ASP A 17 15.19 -5.69 -15.48
CA ASP A 17 14.45 -6.25 -16.63
C ASP A 17 13.74 -5.10 -17.37
N ALA A 18 14.32 -4.71 -18.51
CA ALA A 18 13.80 -3.62 -19.33
C ALA A 18 12.40 -3.93 -19.87
N GLU A 19 12.10 -5.19 -20.18
CA GLU A 19 10.77 -5.60 -20.66
C GLU A 19 9.73 -5.43 -19.56
N LEU A 20 10.03 -5.91 -18.36
CA LEU A 20 9.18 -5.72 -17.19
C LEU A 20 8.98 -4.23 -16.90
N TYR A 21 10.03 -3.42 -16.94
CA TYR A 21 9.93 -1.98 -16.69
C TYR A 21 8.95 -1.29 -17.67
N PHE A 22 9.01 -1.59 -18.97
CA PHE A 22 8.07 -1.02 -19.94
C PHE A 22 6.63 -1.52 -19.72
N LYS A 23 6.44 -2.78 -19.35
CA LYS A 23 5.13 -3.30 -18.93
C LYS A 23 4.59 -2.54 -17.72
N LEU A 24 5.42 -2.33 -16.69
CA LEU A 24 5.05 -1.58 -15.48
C LEU A 24 4.65 -0.13 -15.77
N LEU A 25 5.31 0.55 -16.71
CA LEU A 25 4.91 1.90 -17.15
C LEU A 25 3.48 1.89 -17.72
N SER A 26 3.16 0.91 -18.56
CA SER A 26 1.83 0.76 -19.14
C SER A 26 0.78 0.46 -18.07
N TYR A 27 1.09 -0.47 -17.16
CA TYR A 27 0.21 -0.83 -16.04
C TYR A 27 -0.04 0.35 -15.10
N ARG A 28 0.99 1.12 -14.75
CA ARG A 28 0.87 2.33 -13.95
C ARG A 28 -0.02 3.38 -14.61
N LYS A 29 0.14 3.61 -15.92
CA LYS A 29 -0.73 4.53 -16.67
C LYS A 29 -2.20 4.12 -16.57
N LYS A 30 -2.49 2.83 -16.66
CA LYS A 30 -3.85 2.31 -16.49
C LYS A 30 -4.33 2.46 -15.05
N ALA A 31 -3.49 2.17 -14.05
CA ALA A 31 -3.82 2.38 -12.64
C ALA A 31 -4.21 3.84 -12.36
N TYR A 32 -3.44 4.81 -12.89
CA TYR A 32 -3.78 6.23 -12.81
C TYR A 32 -5.14 6.54 -13.42
N SER A 33 -5.43 6.01 -14.62
CA SER A 33 -6.72 6.24 -15.27
C SER A 33 -7.91 5.71 -14.47
N ILE A 34 -7.72 4.62 -13.72
CA ILE A 34 -8.75 4.06 -12.83
C ILE A 34 -9.00 5.00 -11.64
N VAL A 35 -7.93 5.45 -10.98
CA VAL A 35 -8.04 6.36 -9.81
C VAL A 35 -8.64 7.71 -10.21
N GLN A 36 -8.36 8.19 -11.43
CA GLN A 36 -8.84 9.48 -11.95
C GLN A 36 -10.21 9.41 -12.64
N ASP A 37 -10.88 8.25 -12.68
CA ASP A 37 -12.23 8.11 -13.26
C ASP A 37 -13.30 8.75 -12.35
N ARG A 38 -13.37 10.08 -12.37
CA ARG A 38 -14.29 10.89 -11.55
C ARG A 38 -15.78 10.70 -11.84
N LYS A 39 -16.14 9.81 -12.76
CA LYS A 39 -17.53 9.37 -12.95
C LYS A 39 -17.99 8.41 -11.85
N LEU A 40 -17.05 7.92 -11.07
CA LEU A 40 -17.27 6.99 -9.96
C LEU A 40 -16.83 7.63 -8.65
N GLU A 41 -17.48 7.26 -7.56
CA GLU A 41 -17.03 7.53 -6.21
C GLU A 41 -15.67 6.86 -5.94
N ILE A 42 -14.87 7.44 -5.05
CA ILE A 42 -13.49 7.01 -4.82
C ILE A 42 -13.40 5.54 -4.38
N ASN A 43 -14.28 5.08 -3.50
CA ASN A 43 -14.32 3.69 -3.05
C ASN A 43 -14.47 2.70 -4.22
N LYS A 44 -15.35 2.99 -5.18
CA LYS A 44 -15.52 2.18 -6.40
C LYS A 44 -14.28 2.18 -7.30
N ARG A 45 -13.58 3.33 -7.37
CA ARG A 45 -12.30 3.42 -8.10
C ARG A 45 -11.23 2.55 -7.45
N LEU A 46 -11.12 2.58 -6.11
CA LEU A 46 -10.15 1.78 -5.36
C LEU A 46 -10.44 0.28 -5.44
N ILE A 47 -11.70 -0.13 -5.41
CA ILE A 47 -12.10 -1.53 -5.66
C ILE A 47 -11.66 -1.97 -7.06
N ARG A 48 -11.92 -1.18 -8.10
CA ARG A 48 -11.47 -1.47 -9.46
C ARG A 48 -9.95 -1.51 -9.59
N LEU A 49 -9.26 -0.66 -8.84
CA LEU A 49 -7.80 -0.63 -8.81
C LEU A 49 -7.23 -1.92 -8.20
N LEU A 50 -7.83 -2.42 -7.10
CA LEU A 50 -7.46 -3.70 -6.48
C LEU A 50 -7.70 -4.87 -7.44
N ASP A 51 -8.86 -4.92 -8.11
CA ASP A 51 -9.18 -5.98 -9.08
C ASP A 51 -8.21 -5.96 -10.27
N TYR A 52 -7.88 -4.77 -10.76
CA TYR A 52 -6.90 -4.61 -11.82
C TYR A 52 -5.51 -5.11 -11.39
N ALA A 53 -5.05 -4.71 -10.20
CA ALA A 53 -3.76 -5.14 -9.68
C ALA A 53 -3.69 -6.66 -9.46
N ALA A 54 -4.75 -7.26 -8.91
CA ALA A 54 -4.83 -8.70 -8.72
C ALA A 54 -4.80 -9.46 -10.05
N LYS A 55 -5.39 -8.90 -11.10
CA LYS A 55 -5.34 -9.49 -12.46
C LYS A 55 -3.92 -9.48 -13.01
N ILE A 56 -3.25 -8.32 -13.02
CA ILE A 56 -1.91 -8.21 -13.59
C ILE A 56 -0.86 -8.95 -12.75
N GLN A 57 -1.06 -9.05 -11.42
CA GLN A 57 -0.16 -9.83 -10.56
C GLN A 57 -0.15 -11.31 -10.96
N ARG A 58 -1.32 -11.90 -11.23
CA ARG A 58 -1.42 -13.30 -11.68
C ARG A 58 -0.74 -13.56 -13.03
N GLU A 59 -0.58 -12.52 -13.86
CA GLU A 59 0.15 -12.61 -15.12
C GLU A 59 1.68 -12.59 -14.93
N LEU A 60 2.16 -12.10 -13.78
CA LEU A 60 3.59 -11.95 -13.49
C LEU A 60 4.13 -13.07 -12.59
N ASP A 61 3.42 -13.41 -11.55
CA ASP A 61 3.82 -14.42 -10.56
C ASP A 61 2.58 -14.96 -9.83
N ASP A 62 2.58 -16.27 -9.53
CA ASP A 62 1.55 -16.88 -8.71
C ASP A 62 1.70 -16.41 -7.24
N TYR A 63 0.67 -15.75 -6.76
CA TYR A 63 0.60 -15.28 -5.38
C TYR A 63 0.47 -16.49 -4.44
N LYS A 64 1.46 -16.67 -3.56
CA LYS A 64 1.49 -17.76 -2.59
C LYS A 64 0.44 -17.55 -1.48
N GLU A 65 0.11 -18.62 -0.77
CA GLU A 65 -0.79 -18.59 0.37
C GLU A 65 -0.34 -17.57 1.44
N TYR A 66 -1.33 -16.98 2.13
CA TYR A 66 -1.09 -16.03 3.19
C TYR A 66 -0.37 -16.69 4.37
N ALA A 67 0.70 -16.04 4.88
CA ALA A 67 1.54 -16.51 5.96
C ALA A 67 1.39 -15.68 7.25
N SER A 68 0.54 -14.64 7.26
CA SER A 68 0.27 -13.79 8.40
C SER A 68 -1.23 -13.61 8.62
N GLU A 69 -1.64 -13.67 9.89
CA GLU A 69 -3.01 -13.44 10.37
C GLU A 69 -3.06 -12.27 11.37
N THR A 70 -2.04 -11.38 11.36
CA THR A 70 -2.02 -10.17 12.18
C THR A 70 -3.29 -9.35 11.93
N ASP A 71 -4.02 -8.97 12.97
CA ASP A 71 -5.23 -8.16 12.85
C ASP A 71 -4.98 -6.87 12.07
N PHE A 72 -5.99 -6.40 11.33
CA PHE A 72 -5.87 -5.23 10.46
C PHE A 72 -5.31 -4.00 11.19
N PHE A 73 -5.79 -3.71 12.41
CA PHE A 73 -5.33 -2.54 13.16
C PHE A 73 -3.96 -2.77 13.81
N ASP A 74 -3.63 -4.00 14.18
CA ASP A 74 -2.33 -4.34 14.77
C ASP A 74 -1.17 -4.25 13.77
N ILE A 75 -1.45 -4.30 12.46
CA ILE A 75 -0.45 -4.05 11.43
C ILE A 75 0.17 -2.66 11.58
N PHE A 76 -0.60 -1.68 12.06
CA PHE A 76 -0.17 -0.29 12.23
C PHE A 76 0.53 -0.01 13.55
N ASN A 77 0.63 -1.02 14.45
CA ASN A 77 1.52 -0.98 15.61
C ASN A 77 2.96 -1.27 15.15
N HIS A 78 3.70 -0.21 14.84
CA HIS A 78 5.05 -0.33 14.31
C HIS A 78 6.05 -0.84 15.36
N PRO A 79 7.02 -1.73 14.97
CA PRO A 79 8.08 -2.21 15.88
C PRO A 79 8.98 -1.08 16.40
N GLU A 80 9.26 -0.09 15.56
CA GLU A 80 10.01 1.10 15.91
C GLU A 80 9.05 2.30 15.99
N VAL A 81 8.97 2.91 17.16
CA VAL A 81 8.11 4.10 17.39
C VAL A 81 8.92 5.34 17.12
N ILE A 82 8.62 6.05 16.04
CA ILE A 82 9.25 7.34 15.68
C ILE A 82 8.48 8.49 16.34
N ASN A 83 7.13 8.39 16.41
CA ASN A 83 6.28 9.40 16.99
C ASN A 83 5.18 8.78 17.87
N GLN A 84 5.17 9.14 19.15
CA GLN A 84 4.17 8.66 20.11
C GLN A 84 2.73 9.03 19.73
N GLU A 85 2.52 10.15 19.04
CA GLU A 85 1.18 10.56 18.59
C GLU A 85 0.58 9.54 17.61
N TRP A 86 1.41 8.91 16.76
CA TRP A 86 0.94 7.83 15.89
C TRP A 86 0.44 6.64 16.72
N THR A 87 1.21 6.23 17.71
CA THR A 87 0.81 5.14 18.62
C THR A 87 -0.53 5.42 19.31
N GLU A 88 -0.76 6.66 19.74
CA GLU A 88 -2.04 7.07 20.35
C GLU A 88 -3.19 7.05 19.32
N LYS A 89 -2.94 7.46 18.07
CA LYS A 89 -3.95 7.36 17.01
C LYS A 89 -4.33 5.91 16.72
N VAL A 90 -3.35 4.99 16.68
CA VAL A 90 -3.61 3.55 16.47
C VAL A 90 -4.45 2.98 17.60
N LYS A 91 -4.13 3.28 18.86
CA LYS A 91 -4.92 2.84 20.02
C LYS A 91 -6.36 3.36 20.02
N ASN A 92 -6.57 4.58 19.54
CA ASN A 92 -7.87 5.27 19.56
C ASN A 92 -8.52 5.31 18.16
N HIS A 93 -8.24 4.32 17.31
CA HIS A 93 -8.81 4.27 15.98
C HIS A 93 -10.34 4.21 15.96
N ASN A 94 -10.94 4.77 14.92
CA ASN A 94 -12.38 4.71 14.72
C ASN A 94 -12.76 3.39 14.03
N ILE A 95 -13.64 2.60 14.63
CA ILE A 95 -14.15 1.36 14.03
C ILE A 95 -15.09 1.61 12.85
N ASN A 96 -15.67 2.82 12.76
CA ASN A 96 -16.53 3.24 11.64
C ASN A 96 -15.76 4.28 10.82
N PRO A 97 -15.19 3.89 9.66
CA PRO A 97 -14.35 4.79 8.89
C PRO A 97 -15.13 5.99 8.34
N THR A 98 -14.50 7.15 8.40
CA THR A 98 -15.02 8.38 7.76
C THR A 98 -14.03 8.83 6.71
N PHE A 99 -14.35 8.60 5.44
CA PHE A 99 -13.46 8.96 4.35
C PHE A 99 -13.34 10.48 4.19
N PRO A 100 -12.13 10.98 3.91
CA PRO A 100 -11.95 12.32 3.36
C PRO A 100 -12.74 12.49 2.07
N ASN A 101 -12.85 13.75 1.58
CA ASN A 101 -13.45 13.97 0.28
C ASN A 101 -12.68 13.27 -0.85
N ASP A 102 -13.37 12.94 -1.94
CA ASP A 102 -12.85 12.18 -3.09
C ASP A 102 -11.53 12.74 -3.63
N LYS A 103 -11.37 14.06 -3.62
CA LYS A 103 -10.16 14.71 -4.15
C LYS A 103 -8.93 14.45 -3.28
N ILE A 104 -9.09 14.46 -1.96
CA ILE A 104 -8.02 14.13 -1.02
C ILE A 104 -7.64 12.66 -1.18
N CYS A 105 -8.63 11.75 -1.20
CA CYS A 105 -8.41 10.33 -1.39
C CYS A 105 -7.73 10.02 -2.74
N GLU A 106 -8.16 10.68 -3.83
CA GLU A 106 -7.52 10.59 -5.15
C GLU A 106 -6.05 10.99 -5.08
N ASN A 107 -5.74 12.13 -4.44
CA ASN A 107 -4.37 12.62 -4.32
C ASN A 107 -3.48 11.66 -3.51
N ILE A 108 -4.00 11.09 -2.42
CA ILE A 108 -3.28 10.10 -1.60
C ILE A 108 -2.97 8.85 -2.43
N ALA A 109 -3.98 8.27 -3.08
CA ALA A 109 -3.79 7.08 -3.91
C ALA A 109 -2.78 7.34 -5.03
N MET A 110 -2.87 8.49 -5.70
CA MET A 110 -1.94 8.89 -6.77
C MET A 110 -0.51 9.07 -6.25
N TYR A 111 -0.32 9.64 -5.05
CA TYR A 111 0.99 9.78 -4.43
C TYR A 111 1.68 8.43 -4.23
N PHE A 112 0.98 7.45 -3.61
CA PHE A 112 1.55 6.13 -3.36
C PHE A 112 1.78 5.35 -4.65
N LEU A 113 0.89 5.41 -5.64
CA LEU A 113 1.11 4.82 -6.95
C LEU A 113 2.31 5.45 -7.67
N PHE A 114 2.47 6.78 -7.60
CA PHE A 114 3.61 7.45 -8.20
C PHE A 114 4.92 7.00 -7.56
N ARG A 115 4.96 6.95 -6.24
CA ARG A 115 6.16 6.66 -5.47
C ARG A 115 6.60 5.19 -5.56
N TYR A 116 5.64 4.26 -5.47
CA TYR A 116 5.97 2.84 -5.25
C TYR A 116 5.70 1.92 -6.44
N PHE A 117 4.79 2.25 -7.35
CA PHE A 117 4.37 1.30 -8.38
C PHE A 117 5.52 0.74 -9.19
N LEU A 118 6.45 1.57 -9.63
CA LEU A 118 7.58 1.13 -10.46
C LEU A 118 8.66 0.36 -9.68
N THR A 119 8.64 0.39 -8.34
CA THR A 119 9.57 -0.44 -7.55
C THR A 119 9.26 -1.93 -7.70
N ALA A 120 8.09 -2.29 -8.25
CA ALA A 120 7.77 -3.66 -8.65
C ALA A 120 8.73 -4.23 -9.71
N VAL A 121 9.56 -3.41 -10.35
CA VAL A 121 10.65 -3.88 -11.22
C VAL A 121 11.68 -4.75 -10.47
N TYR A 122 11.81 -4.57 -9.15
CA TYR A 122 12.77 -5.30 -8.31
C TYR A 122 12.20 -6.59 -7.72
N ASP A 123 10.88 -6.67 -7.50
CA ASP A 123 10.25 -7.76 -6.75
C ASP A 123 9.03 -8.37 -7.47
N SER A 124 8.66 -7.86 -8.65
CA SER A 124 7.48 -8.26 -9.43
C SER A 124 6.15 -8.17 -8.66
N ASP A 125 6.13 -7.46 -7.52
CA ASP A 125 4.97 -7.38 -6.62
C ASP A 125 4.17 -6.09 -6.83
N ILE A 126 3.36 -6.04 -7.89
CA ILE A 126 2.48 -4.91 -8.19
C ILE A 126 1.34 -4.81 -7.17
N LEU A 127 0.80 -5.97 -6.75
CA LEU A 127 -0.37 -5.99 -5.90
C LEU A 127 -0.11 -5.33 -4.54
N SER A 128 1.03 -5.58 -3.91
CA SER A 128 1.39 -4.91 -2.65
C SER A 128 1.56 -3.40 -2.82
N LYS A 129 2.10 -2.93 -3.96
CA LYS A 129 2.23 -1.48 -4.23
C LYS A 129 0.85 -0.82 -4.36
N VAL A 130 -0.11 -1.51 -4.98
CA VAL A 130 -1.49 -1.03 -5.08
C VAL A 130 -2.23 -1.12 -3.73
N LYS A 131 -2.05 -2.21 -2.97
CA LYS A 131 -2.59 -2.31 -1.61
C LYS A 131 -2.09 -1.16 -0.74
N MET A 132 -0.81 -0.78 -0.84
CA MET A 132 -0.25 0.37 -0.12
C MET A 132 -0.97 1.68 -0.47
N ALA A 133 -1.30 1.90 -1.74
CA ALA A 133 -2.06 3.08 -2.17
C ALA A 133 -3.49 3.09 -1.60
N VAL A 134 -4.15 1.93 -1.57
CA VAL A 134 -5.49 1.79 -0.97
C VAL A 134 -5.45 2.01 0.54
N ILE A 135 -4.50 1.40 1.24
CA ILE A 135 -4.34 1.59 2.69
C ILE A 135 -4.01 3.03 3.00
N GLY A 136 -3.20 3.71 2.19
CA GLY A 136 -2.95 5.15 2.34
C GLY A 136 -4.24 5.98 2.39
N VAL A 137 -5.29 5.57 1.67
CA VAL A 137 -6.63 6.20 1.75
C VAL A 137 -7.42 5.75 2.98
N LEU A 138 -7.24 4.51 3.44
CA LEU A 138 -7.90 4.00 4.66
C LEU A 138 -7.31 4.62 5.93
N ILE A 139 -6.04 5.00 5.94
CA ILE A 139 -5.38 5.61 7.11
C ILE A 139 -6.16 6.82 7.64
N PRO A 140 -6.41 7.89 6.87
CA PRO A 140 -7.19 9.01 7.40
C PRO A 140 -8.63 8.63 7.75
N ALA A 141 -9.21 7.64 7.09
CA ALA A 141 -10.57 7.21 7.38
C ALA A 141 -10.70 6.58 8.78
N TYR A 142 -9.70 5.84 9.23
CA TYR A 142 -9.71 5.12 10.52
C TYR A 142 -9.02 5.86 11.66
N PHE A 143 -7.92 6.58 11.39
CA PHE A 143 -7.03 7.13 12.43
C PHE A 143 -7.14 8.64 12.62
N GLY A 144 -7.93 9.33 11.81
CA GLY A 144 -8.19 10.78 11.90
C GLY A 144 -8.25 11.43 10.53
N ASN A 145 -9.37 12.07 10.23
CA ASN A 145 -9.70 12.60 8.91
C ASN A 145 -8.97 13.94 8.63
N ASP A 146 -7.64 13.94 8.71
CA ASP A 146 -6.79 15.11 8.50
C ASP A 146 -5.47 14.76 7.80
N ALA A 147 -4.84 15.75 7.20
CA ALA A 147 -3.56 15.60 6.51
C ALA A 147 -2.41 15.23 7.47
N TRP A 148 -2.52 15.61 8.75
CA TRP A 148 -1.52 15.29 9.77
C TRP A 148 -1.44 13.80 10.05
N THR A 149 -2.58 13.11 10.09
CA THR A 149 -2.65 11.65 10.25
C THR A 149 -1.88 10.92 9.14
N ILE A 150 -2.03 11.35 7.89
CA ILE A 150 -1.29 10.77 6.77
C ILE A 150 0.20 11.04 6.90
N HIS A 151 0.57 12.27 7.30
CA HIS A 151 1.97 12.64 7.52
C HIS A 151 2.61 11.79 8.63
N LEU A 152 1.91 11.59 9.75
CA LEU A 152 2.40 10.74 10.85
C LEU A 152 2.63 9.30 10.38
N TRP A 153 1.65 8.70 9.72
CA TRP A 153 1.80 7.34 9.21
C TRP A 153 2.94 7.21 8.18
N SER A 154 3.03 8.14 7.23
CA SER A 154 4.13 8.17 6.26
C SER A 154 5.48 8.27 6.99
N LYS A 155 5.58 9.12 8.02
CA LYS A 155 6.80 9.27 8.82
C LYS A 155 7.16 7.98 9.56
N GLU A 156 6.20 7.34 10.22
CA GLU A 156 6.41 6.07 10.92
C GLU A 156 6.84 4.94 9.97
N THR A 157 6.25 4.90 8.77
CA THR A 157 6.48 3.82 7.82
C THR A 157 7.70 4.08 6.93
N GLU A 158 7.85 5.28 6.38
CA GLU A 158 8.85 5.59 5.35
C GLU A 158 10.21 6.04 5.91
N HIS A 159 10.30 6.38 7.19
CA HIS A 159 11.55 6.81 7.84
C HIS A 159 12.16 5.75 8.78
N SER A 160 11.63 4.53 8.76
CA SER A 160 12.17 3.37 9.44
C SER A 160 12.22 2.18 8.49
N ASP A 161 13.42 1.67 8.23
CA ASP A 161 13.60 0.48 7.41
C ASP A 161 12.92 -0.74 8.05
N ILE A 162 12.96 -0.85 9.38
CA ILE A 162 12.32 -1.95 10.14
C ILE A 162 10.82 -1.93 9.95
N ASN A 163 10.19 -0.76 10.10
CA ASN A 163 8.75 -0.60 9.93
C ASN A 163 8.35 -0.85 8.47
N MET A 164 9.12 -0.32 7.51
CA MET A 164 8.86 -0.51 6.09
C MET A 164 8.95 -1.97 5.67
N GLU A 165 9.98 -2.72 6.11
CA GLU A 165 10.13 -4.13 5.76
C GLU A 165 9.01 -4.98 6.38
N ARG A 166 8.66 -4.75 7.66
CA ARG A 166 7.49 -5.40 8.25
C ARG A 166 6.22 -5.09 7.48
N TYR A 167 6.01 -3.82 7.10
CA TYR A 167 4.82 -3.41 6.37
C TYR A 167 4.74 -4.05 4.98
N LYS A 168 5.85 -4.14 4.25
CA LYS A 168 5.92 -4.87 2.97
C LYS A 168 5.59 -6.34 3.15
N PHE A 169 6.11 -6.98 4.21
CA PHE A 169 5.79 -8.36 4.53
C PHE A 169 4.27 -8.55 4.75
N GLU A 170 3.65 -7.70 5.57
CA GLU A 170 2.20 -7.76 5.83
C GLU A 170 1.38 -7.48 4.56
N LEU A 171 1.74 -6.50 3.75
CA LEU A 171 1.07 -6.22 2.47
C LEU A 171 1.03 -7.44 1.55
N ARG A 172 2.09 -8.23 1.53
CA ARG A 172 2.21 -9.41 0.69
C ARG A 172 1.50 -10.63 1.28
N ASN A 173 1.65 -10.87 2.59
CA ASN A 173 1.39 -12.16 3.21
C ASN A 173 0.21 -12.18 4.18
N ASN A 174 -0.42 -11.04 4.49
CA ASN A 174 -1.47 -10.98 5.50
C ASN A 174 -2.86 -11.20 4.89
N ILE A 175 -3.63 -12.12 5.49
CA ILE A 175 -4.99 -12.44 5.04
C ILE A 175 -5.95 -11.25 5.19
N HIS A 176 -5.79 -10.42 6.24
CA HIS A 176 -6.58 -9.21 6.47
C HIS A 176 -6.25 -8.07 5.51
N LEU A 177 -5.14 -8.19 4.76
CA LEU A 177 -4.77 -7.31 3.64
C LEU A 177 -4.99 -7.99 2.28
N SER A 178 -5.74 -9.10 2.23
CA SER A 178 -6.17 -9.68 0.95
C SER A 178 -7.03 -8.69 0.16
N VAL A 179 -7.11 -8.87 -1.16
CA VAL A 179 -7.96 -8.02 -2.02
C VAL A 179 -9.40 -8.00 -1.51
N GLU A 180 -9.95 -9.16 -1.16
CA GLU A 180 -11.33 -9.27 -0.68
C GLU A 180 -11.52 -8.65 0.71
N ALA A 181 -10.51 -8.74 1.59
CA ALA A 181 -10.56 -8.07 2.89
C ALA A 181 -10.52 -6.54 2.72
N LEU A 182 -9.61 -6.01 1.91
CA LEU A 182 -9.51 -4.57 1.67
C LEU A 182 -10.76 -3.98 1.01
N LYS A 183 -11.43 -4.73 0.12
CA LYS A 183 -12.71 -4.30 -0.46
C LYS A 183 -13.80 -4.10 0.60
N LYS A 184 -13.82 -4.92 1.66
CA LYS A 184 -14.81 -4.77 2.75
C LYS A 184 -14.64 -3.45 3.51
N HIS A 185 -13.41 -2.93 3.60
CA HIS A 185 -13.15 -1.62 4.20
C HIS A 185 -13.57 -0.44 3.31
N LEU A 186 -13.88 -0.69 2.04
CA LEU A 186 -14.26 0.34 1.06
C LEU A 186 -15.79 0.38 0.81
N ILE A 187 -16.57 -0.51 1.40
CA ILE A 187 -18.04 -0.62 1.26
C ILE A 187 -18.70 -0.07 2.52
#